data_b9460c03f1c0b640a2c98946b9cd1823
#
_entry.id   b9460c03f1c0b640a2c98946b9cd1823
#
_cell.length_a   1.000
_cell.length_b   1.000
_cell.length_c   1.000
_cell.angle_alpha   90.00
_cell.angle_beta   90.00
_cell.angle_gamma   90.00
#
_symmetry.space_group_name_H-M   'P 1'
#
loop_
_entity.id
_entity.type
_entity.pdbx_description
1 polymer ?
#
loop_
_entity_poly.entity_id
_entity_poly.type
_entity_poly.pdbx_seq_one_letter_code
_entity_poly.pdbx_strand_id
1 'polypeptide(L)'
;MRIAFIINDIENEKANYTTVILALKAHNLGHDSYLMGVADLTYYPDGLMGGKAYKAPAGKFKSGEAYMKAMKGKEGSNERLTAKDLDVLMLRNDPAAESENRSWARIAGVVFAQLAVQNGVIVLNDPNSLSDAFNKMYFQHFPESVRPRTIISRDVNEIREFFKEQNSNMILKPLQGSGGQGVFIVREDDATNLNQMVEAIGRDGYVIAQEYLPAASEGDIRLFVMNGQALQHNGKYAAFRRKNEGSDIRSNV
;
A
#
# COMPACT_ATOMS: atom_id res chain seq x y z
N MET A 1 23.56 -9.59 5.68
CA MET A 1 22.85 -8.33 5.98
C MET A 1 21.72 -8.61 6.96
N ARG A 2 21.39 -7.63 7.79
CA ARG A 2 20.24 -7.64 8.69
C ARG A 2 19.11 -6.79 8.05
N ILE A 3 18.04 -7.44 7.64
CA ILE A 3 16.96 -6.85 6.86
C ILE A 3 15.66 -6.96 7.66
N ALA A 4 15.04 -5.84 7.99
CA ALA A 4 13.74 -5.82 8.65
C ALA A 4 12.63 -5.38 7.67
N PHE A 5 11.46 -5.99 7.79
CA PHE A 5 10.25 -5.67 7.04
C PHE A 5 9.20 -5.14 8.01
N ILE A 6 8.81 -3.88 7.85
CA ILE A 6 7.68 -3.33 8.62
C ILE A 6 6.38 -3.83 8.01
N ILE A 7 5.55 -4.46 8.83
CA ILE A 7 4.25 -5.01 8.48
C ILE A 7 3.15 -4.41 9.38
N ASN A 8 1.87 -4.61 9.05
CA ASN A 8 0.78 -4.14 9.90
C ASN A 8 0.78 -4.85 11.26
N ASP A 9 0.83 -6.19 11.24
CA ASP A 9 0.78 -7.02 12.44
C ASP A 9 1.29 -8.43 12.12
N ILE A 10 2.11 -9.00 12.99
CA ILE A 10 2.66 -10.36 12.80
C ILE A 10 1.57 -11.44 12.81
N GLU A 11 0.52 -11.28 13.61
CA GLU A 11 -0.54 -12.28 13.73
C GLU A 11 -1.39 -12.37 12.46
N ASN A 12 -1.62 -11.23 11.81
CA ASN A 12 -2.44 -11.12 10.62
C ASN A 12 -1.65 -11.26 9.30
N GLU A 13 -0.30 -11.35 9.37
CA GLU A 13 0.53 -11.48 8.17
C GLU A 13 0.36 -12.87 7.56
N LYS A 14 0.00 -12.90 6.26
CA LYS A 14 -0.32 -14.14 5.54
C LYS A 14 0.92 -14.67 4.79
N ALA A 15 1.09 -15.97 4.81
CA ALA A 15 2.21 -16.68 4.23
C ALA A 15 2.40 -16.44 2.71
N ASN A 16 1.33 -16.14 1.99
CA ASN A 16 1.33 -15.87 0.55
C ASN A 16 1.53 -14.39 0.19
N TYR A 17 1.67 -13.51 1.17
CA TYR A 17 1.95 -12.10 0.89
C TYR A 17 3.36 -11.91 0.35
N THR A 18 3.51 -10.98 -0.58
CA THR A 18 4.81 -10.63 -1.18
C THR A 18 5.87 -10.32 -0.12
N THR A 19 5.49 -9.71 0.98
CA THR A 19 6.39 -9.42 2.11
C THR A 19 7.02 -10.69 2.67
N VAL A 20 6.20 -11.71 2.95
CA VAL A 20 6.67 -13.00 3.46
C VAL A 20 7.55 -13.72 2.44
N ILE A 21 7.19 -13.66 1.15
CA ILE A 21 8.00 -14.25 0.07
C ILE A 21 9.38 -13.58 -0.01
N LEU A 22 9.45 -12.26 0.11
CA LEU A 22 10.71 -11.50 0.12
C LEU A 22 11.55 -11.83 1.36
N ALA A 23 10.92 -11.84 2.54
CA ALA A 23 11.58 -12.18 3.81
C ALA A 23 12.13 -13.61 3.80
N LEU A 24 11.35 -14.58 3.34
CA LEU A 24 11.76 -15.97 3.14
C LEU A 24 12.94 -16.08 2.16
N LYS A 25 12.87 -15.33 1.04
CA LYS A 25 13.96 -15.36 0.05
C LYS A 25 15.27 -14.79 0.64
N ALA A 26 15.19 -13.68 1.36
CA ALA A 26 16.31 -13.08 2.06
C ALA A 26 16.91 -14.07 3.08
N HIS A 27 16.07 -14.71 3.90
CA HIS A 27 16.47 -15.74 4.87
C HIS A 27 17.18 -16.91 4.20
N ASN A 28 16.60 -17.48 3.13
CA ASN A 28 17.17 -18.62 2.40
C ASN A 28 18.48 -18.29 1.67
N LEU A 29 18.74 -17.00 1.39
CA LEU A 29 20.00 -16.50 0.86
C LEU A 29 21.07 -16.27 1.96
N GLY A 30 20.73 -16.52 3.23
CA GLY A 30 21.66 -16.40 4.36
C GLY A 30 21.71 -14.99 4.98
N HIS A 31 20.69 -14.17 4.75
CA HIS A 31 20.53 -12.90 5.45
C HIS A 31 19.71 -13.09 6.73
N ASP A 32 19.98 -12.27 7.74
CA ASP A 32 19.11 -12.15 8.90
C ASP A 32 17.87 -11.36 8.50
N SER A 33 16.74 -12.04 8.44
CA SER A 33 15.46 -11.49 8.00
C SER A 33 14.48 -11.41 9.17
N TYR A 34 13.92 -10.21 9.38
CA TYR A 34 13.03 -9.90 10.49
C TYR A 34 11.70 -9.34 10.02
N LEU A 35 10.62 -9.66 10.74
CA LEU A 35 9.34 -8.96 10.63
C LEU A 35 9.13 -8.09 11.86
N MET A 36 8.66 -6.85 11.68
CA MET A 36 8.36 -5.90 12.75
C MET A 36 6.95 -5.34 12.51
N GLY A 37 6.03 -5.53 13.44
CA GLY A 37 4.73 -4.89 13.37
C GLY A 37 4.81 -3.38 13.62
N VAL A 38 3.91 -2.59 13.04
CA VAL A 38 3.87 -1.14 13.33
C VAL A 38 3.68 -0.82 14.81
N ALA A 39 3.03 -1.71 15.56
CA ALA A 39 2.88 -1.58 17.02
C ALA A 39 4.13 -1.94 17.82
N ASP A 40 5.10 -2.60 17.20
CA ASP A 40 6.36 -2.99 17.83
C ASP A 40 7.43 -1.90 17.75
N LEU A 41 7.19 -0.85 16.94
CA LEU A 41 8.15 0.23 16.71
C LEU A 41 8.32 1.10 17.96
N THR A 42 9.54 1.53 18.21
CA THR A 42 9.93 2.30 19.39
C THR A 42 10.95 3.38 19.01
N TYR A 43 10.80 4.56 19.57
CA TYR A 43 11.86 5.59 19.60
C TYR A 43 12.52 5.58 20.96
N TYR A 44 13.84 5.52 20.99
CA TYR A 44 14.63 5.44 22.21
C TYR A 44 15.24 6.80 22.61
N PRO A 45 15.53 7.03 23.92
CA PRO A 45 16.08 8.30 24.40
C PRO A 45 17.43 8.69 23.79
N ASP A 46 18.15 7.75 23.21
CA ASP A 46 19.42 7.98 22.51
C ASP A 46 19.25 8.45 21.05
N GLY A 47 18.01 8.70 20.62
CA GLY A 47 17.69 9.19 19.27
C GLY A 47 17.53 8.08 18.23
N LEU A 48 17.65 6.80 18.62
CA LEU A 48 17.51 5.69 17.70
C LEU A 48 16.04 5.24 17.58
N MET A 49 15.63 4.93 16.36
CA MET A 49 14.45 4.13 16.15
C MET A 49 14.81 2.64 16.30
N GLY A 50 13.84 1.81 16.63
CA GLY A 50 13.96 0.37 16.69
C GLY A 50 12.66 -0.29 17.06
N GLY A 51 12.70 -1.45 17.71
CA GLY A 51 11.52 -2.16 18.18
C GLY A 51 11.73 -3.66 18.33
N LYS A 52 10.63 -4.36 18.58
CA LYS A 52 10.59 -5.81 18.66
C LYS A 52 10.57 -6.40 17.26
N ALA A 53 11.48 -7.28 16.96
CA ALA A 53 11.66 -7.92 15.66
C ALA A 53 11.54 -9.44 15.80
N TYR A 54 10.77 -10.06 14.93
CA TYR A 54 10.52 -11.50 14.89
C TYR A 54 11.40 -12.16 13.83
N LYS A 55 12.03 -13.27 14.18
CA LYS A 55 12.96 -14.01 13.34
C LYS A 55 12.61 -15.50 13.33
N ALA A 56 12.67 -16.14 12.17
CA ALA A 56 12.60 -17.58 12.05
C ALA A 56 13.90 -18.23 12.51
N PRO A 57 13.85 -19.50 13.00
CA PRO A 57 15.05 -20.24 13.36
C PRO A 57 15.95 -20.46 12.16
N ALA A 58 17.22 -20.83 12.42
CA ALA A 58 18.18 -21.15 11.37
C ALA A 58 17.70 -22.35 10.52
N GLY A 59 18.09 -22.35 9.24
CA GLY A 59 17.72 -23.39 8.28
C GLY A 59 17.04 -22.79 7.04
N LYS A 60 16.69 -23.64 6.08
CA LYS A 60 15.99 -23.23 4.87
C LYS A 60 14.54 -23.67 4.90
N PHE A 61 13.65 -22.80 4.47
CA PHE A 61 12.22 -23.08 4.37
C PHE A 61 11.81 -23.19 2.91
N LYS A 62 10.94 -24.16 2.60
CA LYS A 62 10.45 -24.40 1.24
C LYS A 62 9.25 -23.56 0.86
N SER A 63 8.51 -23.06 1.85
CA SER A 63 7.29 -22.25 1.61
C SER A 63 7.12 -21.17 2.67
N GLY A 64 6.30 -20.16 2.34
CA GLY A 64 5.91 -19.10 3.28
C GLY A 64 5.18 -19.63 4.50
N GLU A 65 4.35 -20.67 4.35
CA GLU A 65 3.63 -21.31 5.45
C GLU A 65 4.60 -21.93 6.46
N ALA A 66 5.61 -22.68 5.98
CA ALA A 66 6.61 -23.28 6.84
C ALA A 66 7.45 -22.22 7.55
N TYR A 67 7.83 -21.14 6.82
CA TYR A 67 8.59 -20.01 7.35
C TYR A 67 7.82 -19.27 8.44
N MET A 68 6.56 -18.88 8.18
CA MET A 68 5.73 -18.17 9.16
C MET A 68 5.39 -19.05 10.37
N LYS A 69 5.10 -20.35 10.15
CA LYS A 69 4.85 -21.30 11.24
C LYS A 69 6.07 -21.41 12.16
N ALA A 70 7.26 -21.50 11.60
CA ALA A 70 8.50 -21.58 12.37
C ALA A 70 8.78 -20.26 13.13
N MET A 71 8.55 -19.12 12.49
CA MET A 71 8.74 -17.81 13.11
C MET A 71 7.79 -17.56 14.29
N LYS A 72 6.50 -17.93 14.15
CA LYS A 72 5.49 -17.80 15.20
C LYS A 72 5.54 -18.93 16.25
N GLY A 73 6.25 -20.02 15.96
CA GLY A 73 6.36 -21.18 16.81
C GLY A 73 7.37 -21.02 17.94
N LYS A 74 7.52 -22.08 18.74
CA LYS A 74 8.45 -22.09 19.90
C LYS A 74 9.93 -21.94 19.51
N GLU A 75 10.29 -22.30 18.29
CA GLU A 75 11.65 -22.20 17.78
C GLU A 75 11.96 -20.81 17.20
N GLY A 76 10.92 -20.03 16.91
CA GLY A 76 11.08 -18.63 16.53
C GLY A 76 11.58 -17.79 17.70
N SER A 77 12.29 -16.73 17.38
CA SER A 77 12.78 -15.78 18.36
C SER A 77 12.22 -14.39 18.10
N ASN A 78 12.21 -13.58 19.15
CA ASN A 78 12.05 -12.16 19.02
C ASN A 78 13.17 -11.47 19.79
N GLU A 79 13.70 -10.44 19.19
CA GLU A 79 14.76 -9.63 19.79
C GLU A 79 14.44 -8.14 19.60
N ARG A 80 15.01 -7.31 20.45
CA ARG A 80 14.93 -5.87 20.30
C ARG A 80 16.06 -5.43 19.39
N LEU A 81 15.70 -4.79 18.27
CA LEU A 81 16.65 -4.20 17.34
C LEU A 81 16.54 -2.67 17.39
N THR A 82 17.65 -2.02 17.09
CA THR A 82 17.70 -0.58 16.83
C THR A 82 18.18 -0.35 15.40
N ALA A 83 18.11 0.89 14.94
CA ALA A 83 18.64 1.27 13.63
C ALA A 83 20.11 0.88 13.42
N LYS A 84 20.93 0.88 14.50
CA LYS A 84 22.35 0.46 14.44
C LYS A 84 22.52 -1.03 14.13
N ASP A 85 21.48 -1.82 14.35
CA ASP A 85 21.50 -3.25 14.10
C ASP A 85 21.03 -3.62 12.69
N LEU A 86 20.55 -2.66 11.91
CA LEU A 86 19.91 -2.89 10.62
C LEU A 86 20.73 -2.34 9.46
N ASP A 87 20.91 -3.13 8.41
CA ASP A 87 21.43 -2.66 7.13
C ASP A 87 20.30 -2.10 6.26
N VAL A 88 19.15 -2.78 6.26
CA VAL A 88 18.01 -2.45 5.38
C VAL A 88 16.69 -2.54 6.16
N LEU A 89 15.83 -1.56 5.95
CA LEU A 89 14.44 -1.54 6.41
C LEU A 89 13.51 -1.44 5.21
N MET A 90 12.58 -2.38 5.08
CA MET A 90 11.57 -2.37 4.01
C MET A 90 10.20 -2.01 4.55
N LEU A 91 9.61 -0.93 4.03
CA LEU A 91 8.24 -0.53 4.35
C LEU A 91 7.25 -1.40 3.57
N ARG A 92 6.54 -2.28 4.28
CA ARG A 92 5.62 -3.24 3.69
C ARG A 92 4.23 -3.24 4.32
N ASN A 93 4.03 -2.45 5.38
CA ASN A 93 2.71 -2.25 5.95
C ASN A 93 1.77 -1.54 4.95
N ASP A 94 0.50 -1.90 4.98
CA ASP A 94 -0.55 -1.24 4.21
C ASP A 94 -1.38 -0.33 5.12
N PRO A 95 -1.22 1.00 5.02
CA PRO A 95 -1.98 1.96 5.82
C PRO A 95 -3.50 1.86 5.64
N ALA A 96 -3.94 1.43 4.45
CA ALA A 96 -5.37 1.32 4.13
C ALA A 96 -6.03 0.06 4.73
N ALA A 97 -5.23 -0.93 5.14
CA ALA A 97 -5.71 -2.13 5.81
C ALA A 97 -5.89 -1.94 7.33
N GLU A 98 -5.45 -0.80 7.89
CA GLU A 98 -5.63 -0.52 9.32
C GLU A 98 -7.08 -0.15 9.63
N SER A 99 -7.63 -0.78 10.66
CA SER A 99 -8.97 -0.49 11.16
C SER A 99 -9.05 0.91 11.81
N GLU A 100 -10.27 1.42 11.97
CA GLU A 100 -10.47 2.77 12.52
C GLU A 100 -9.91 2.94 13.93
N ASN A 101 -10.02 1.93 14.77
CA ASN A 101 -9.45 1.93 16.13
C ASN A 101 -7.90 1.86 16.15
N ARG A 102 -7.28 1.62 15.00
CA ARG A 102 -5.83 1.62 14.80
C ARG A 102 -5.37 2.74 13.85
N SER A 103 -6.15 3.81 13.73
CA SER A 103 -5.83 4.95 12.84
C SER A 103 -4.42 5.53 13.05
N TRP A 104 -3.90 5.48 14.29
CA TRP A 104 -2.53 5.85 14.62
C TRP A 104 -1.46 5.04 13.87
N ALA A 105 -1.76 3.79 13.50
CA ALA A 105 -0.83 2.90 12.82
C ALA A 105 -0.64 3.25 11.33
N ARG A 106 -1.58 3.98 10.73
CA ARG A 106 -1.56 4.33 9.30
C ARG A 106 -0.28 5.05 8.88
N ILE A 107 0.22 5.96 9.70
CA ILE A 107 1.44 6.74 9.40
C ILE A 107 2.68 6.23 10.13
N ALA A 108 2.53 5.35 11.12
CA ALA A 108 3.61 4.93 12.01
C ALA A 108 4.81 4.37 11.24
N GLY A 109 4.58 3.46 10.29
CA GLY A 109 5.65 2.88 9.48
C GLY A 109 6.51 3.93 8.77
N VAL A 110 5.88 4.92 8.15
CA VAL A 110 6.59 5.99 7.43
C VAL A 110 7.36 6.90 8.39
N VAL A 111 6.76 7.33 9.50
CA VAL A 111 7.40 8.22 10.47
C VAL A 111 8.64 7.56 11.08
N PHE A 112 8.53 6.30 11.50
CA PHE A 112 9.68 5.56 12.03
C PHE A 112 10.74 5.26 10.97
N ALA A 113 10.34 5.05 9.73
CA ALA A 113 11.28 4.84 8.63
C ALA A 113 12.04 6.12 8.26
N GLN A 114 11.43 7.31 8.38
CA GLN A 114 12.14 8.59 8.24
C GLN A 114 13.25 8.73 9.31
N LEU A 115 12.98 8.31 10.55
CA LEU A 115 14.00 8.25 11.60
C LEU A 115 15.08 7.23 11.27
N ALA A 116 14.72 6.07 10.72
CA ALA A 116 15.71 5.06 10.29
C ALA A 116 16.68 5.62 9.23
N VAL A 117 16.17 6.39 8.25
CA VAL A 117 17.03 7.09 7.26
C VAL A 117 17.99 8.03 7.96
N GLN A 118 17.52 8.84 8.94
CA GLN A 118 18.38 9.74 9.71
C GLN A 118 19.45 8.99 10.53
N ASN A 119 19.14 7.77 10.93
CA ASN A 119 20.08 6.88 11.63
C ASN A 119 21.01 6.10 10.67
N GLY A 120 20.95 6.33 9.35
CA GLY A 120 21.85 5.74 8.36
C GLY A 120 21.41 4.38 7.80
N VAL A 121 20.19 3.92 8.07
CA VAL A 121 19.63 2.68 7.53
C VAL A 121 19.19 2.91 6.08
N ILE A 122 19.45 1.94 5.20
CA ILE A 122 18.87 1.94 3.84
C ILE A 122 17.40 1.59 3.94
N VAL A 123 16.53 2.54 3.60
CA VAL A 123 15.06 2.33 3.66
C VAL A 123 14.46 2.16 2.27
N LEU A 124 13.66 1.14 2.07
CA LEU A 124 12.95 0.78 0.84
C LEU A 124 11.44 0.59 1.15
N ASN A 125 10.50 1.25 0.46
CA ASN A 125 10.71 2.37 -0.46
C ASN A 125 11.08 3.64 0.33
N ASP A 126 11.45 4.71 -0.38
CA ASP A 126 11.75 5.99 0.25
C ASP A 126 10.57 6.50 1.08
N PRO A 127 10.74 6.75 2.39
CA PRO A 127 9.64 7.09 3.28
C PRO A 127 9.08 8.50 3.03
N ASN A 128 9.88 9.43 2.48
CA ASN A 128 9.40 10.76 2.16
C ASN A 128 8.47 10.69 0.95
N SER A 129 8.88 9.98 -0.10
CA SER A 129 8.02 9.75 -1.27
C SER A 129 6.75 8.95 -0.93
N LEU A 130 6.82 8.00 0.02
CA LEU A 130 5.63 7.30 0.52
C LEU A 130 4.70 8.21 1.32
N SER A 131 5.22 9.22 2.02
CA SER A 131 4.37 10.20 2.72
C SER A 131 3.49 11.00 1.75
N ASP A 132 3.99 11.30 0.55
CA ASP A 132 3.21 11.97 -0.49
C ASP A 132 2.09 11.06 -1.05
N ALA A 133 2.28 9.74 -0.99
CA ALA A 133 1.37 8.74 -1.53
C ALA A 133 0.27 8.26 -0.55
N PHE A 134 0.06 8.95 0.58
CA PHE A 134 -0.95 8.56 1.58
C PHE A 134 -2.39 8.55 1.07
N ASN A 135 -2.66 9.29 0.00
CA ASN A 135 -3.98 9.34 -0.61
C ASN A 135 -3.87 9.46 -2.14
N LYS A 136 -5.02 9.40 -2.81
CA LYS A 136 -5.07 9.40 -4.28
C LYS A 136 -4.76 10.76 -4.93
N MET A 137 -4.56 11.84 -4.14
CA MET A 137 -4.05 13.12 -4.66
C MET A 137 -2.67 12.93 -5.32
N TYR A 138 -1.86 12.01 -4.82
CA TYR A 138 -0.55 11.66 -5.38
C TYR A 138 -0.59 11.41 -6.90
N PHE A 139 -1.68 10.84 -7.43
CA PHE A 139 -1.80 10.59 -8.87
C PHE A 139 -1.81 11.87 -9.71
N GLN A 140 -2.07 13.02 -9.10
CA GLN A 140 -2.06 14.31 -9.80
C GLN A 140 -0.63 14.84 -10.05
N HIS A 141 0.39 14.24 -9.44
CA HIS A 141 1.79 14.51 -9.75
C HIS A 141 2.27 13.86 -11.05
N PHE A 142 1.55 12.89 -11.58
CA PHE A 142 1.88 12.28 -12.87
C PHE A 142 1.50 13.19 -14.05
N PRO A 143 2.22 13.12 -15.19
CA PRO A 143 1.85 13.87 -16.39
C PRO A 143 0.41 13.63 -16.84
N GLU A 144 -0.24 14.64 -17.37
CA GLU A 144 -1.63 14.56 -17.86
C GLU A 144 -1.83 13.46 -18.91
N SER A 145 -0.81 13.18 -19.72
CA SER A 145 -0.86 12.13 -20.76
C SER A 145 -1.03 10.71 -20.22
N VAL A 146 -0.78 10.49 -18.92
CA VAL A 146 -0.85 9.15 -18.29
C VAL A 146 -1.86 9.07 -17.16
N ARG A 147 -2.68 10.10 -16.98
CA ARG A 147 -3.74 10.12 -15.97
C ARG A 147 -5.07 10.58 -16.55
N PRO A 148 -6.21 10.06 -16.08
CA PRO A 148 -7.51 10.56 -16.49
C PRO A 148 -7.77 11.97 -15.96
N ARG A 149 -8.60 12.74 -16.66
CA ARG A 149 -9.07 14.05 -16.20
C ARG A 149 -9.75 13.88 -14.84
N THR A 150 -9.42 14.73 -13.90
CA THR A 150 -9.83 14.57 -12.50
C THR A 150 -10.07 15.93 -11.85
N ILE A 151 -11.16 16.05 -11.10
CA ILE A 151 -11.36 17.10 -10.11
C ILE A 151 -11.41 16.46 -8.71
N ILE A 152 -10.87 17.15 -7.71
CA ILE A 152 -10.90 16.72 -6.31
C ILE A 152 -11.48 17.87 -5.51
N SER A 153 -12.72 17.74 -5.07
CA SER A 153 -13.45 18.81 -4.40
C SER A 153 -14.40 18.26 -3.33
N ARG A 154 -14.88 19.14 -2.47
CA ARG A 154 -16.04 18.93 -1.59
C ARG A 154 -17.26 19.72 -2.08
N ASP A 155 -17.07 20.59 -3.07
CA ASP A 155 -18.16 21.40 -3.63
C ASP A 155 -18.94 20.58 -4.67
N VAL A 156 -20.20 20.35 -4.35
CA VAL A 156 -21.13 19.60 -5.22
C VAL A 156 -21.32 20.31 -6.57
N ASN A 157 -21.27 21.65 -6.60
CA ASN A 157 -21.49 22.40 -7.84
C ASN A 157 -20.33 22.24 -8.80
N GLU A 158 -19.08 22.30 -8.30
CA GLU A 158 -17.89 22.03 -9.12
C GLU A 158 -17.90 20.59 -9.67
N ILE A 159 -18.29 19.61 -8.85
CA ILE A 159 -18.39 18.21 -9.29
C ILE A 159 -19.49 18.06 -10.34
N ARG A 160 -20.61 18.78 -10.20
CA ARG A 160 -21.70 18.77 -11.19
C ARG A 160 -21.29 19.40 -12.51
N GLU A 161 -20.53 20.48 -12.48
CA GLU A 161 -19.98 21.09 -13.70
C GLU A 161 -19.03 20.14 -14.41
N PHE A 162 -18.13 19.54 -13.67
CA PHE A 162 -17.23 18.51 -14.20
C PHE A 162 -18.00 17.32 -14.80
N PHE A 163 -19.09 16.84 -14.16
CA PHE A 163 -19.93 15.78 -14.69
C PHE A 163 -20.49 16.13 -16.07
N LYS A 164 -20.97 17.36 -16.26
CA LYS A 164 -21.45 17.84 -17.57
C LYS A 164 -20.34 17.88 -18.60
N GLU A 165 -19.15 18.36 -18.23
CA GLU A 165 -17.97 18.37 -19.10
C GLU A 165 -17.53 16.97 -19.55
N GLN A 166 -17.80 15.95 -18.73
CA GLN A 166 -17.51 14.55 -19.04
C GLN A 166 -18.66 13.83 -19.79
N ASN A 167 -19.54 14.59 -20.47
CA ASN A 167 -20.70 14.05 -21.18
C ASN A 167 -21.58 13.15 -20.28
N SER A 168 -21.80 13.57 -19.04
CA SER A 168 -22.60 12.86 -18.05
C SER A 168 -22.17 11.41 -17.80
N ASN A 169 -20.84 11.16 -17.80
CA ASN A 169 -20.27 9.85 -17.52
C ASN A 169 -18.95 9.98 -16.77
N MET A 170 -18.92 9.66 -15.50
CA MET A 170 -17.71 9.79 -14.66
C MET A 170 -17.65 8.74 -13.56
N ILE A 171 -16.50 8.68 -12.89
CA ILE A 171 -16.27 7.90 -11.67
C ILE A 171 -16.23 8.84 -10.47
N LEU A 172 -16.99 8.50 -9.41
CA LEU A 172 -16.82 9.09 -8.08
C LEU A 172 -16.10 8.09 -7.16
N LYS A 173 -15.17 8.59 -6.35
CA LYS A 173 -14.46 7.78 -5.36
C LYS A 173 -13.93 8.62 -4.20
N PRO A 174 -13.73 8.03 -3.01
CA PRO A 174 -13.10 8.74 -1.88
C PRO A 174 -11.61 8.99 -2.15
N LEU A 175 -11.09 10.07 -1.59
CA LEU A 175 -9.65 10.40 -1.65
C LEU A 175 -8.79 9.32 -0.98
N GLN A 176 -9.28 8.76 0.13
CA GLN A 176 -8.63 7.68 0.87
C GLN A 176 -9.31 6.33 0.59
N GLY A 177 -8.68 5.24 1.02
CA GLY A 177 -9.18 3.88 0.87
C GLY A 177 -8.57 3.11 -0.30
N SER A 178 -8.76 1.80 -0.28
CA SER A 178 -8.22 0.82 -1.25
C SER A 178 -9.30 -0.20 -1.65
N GLY A 179 -8.96 -1.15 -2.53
CA GLY A 179 -9.85 -2.26 -2.86
C GLY A 179 -11.15 -1.89 -3.57
N GLY A 180 -11.24 -0.70 -4.16
CA GLY A 180 -12.45 -0.26 -4.88
C GLY A 180 -13.64 0.13 -3.99
N GLN A 181 -13.46 0.21 -2.68
CA GLN A 181 -14.53 0.66 -1.77
C GLN A 181 -14.93 2.10 -2.06
N GLY A 182 -16.25 2.36 -2.08
CA GLY A 182 -16.80 3.70 -2.34
C GLY A 182 -16.59 4.22 -3.77
N VAL A 183 -16.31 3.35 -4.74
CA VAL A 183 -16.20 3.70 -6.16
C VAL A 183 -17.55 3.53 -6.84
N PHE A 184 -18.02 4.58 -7.48
CA PHE A 184 -19.30 4.61 -8.20
C PHE A 184 -19.07 5.08 -9.64
N ILE A 185 -19.74 4.42 -10.59
CA ILE A 185 -19.96 5.00 -11.92
C ILE A 185 -21.20 5.89 -11.82
N VAL A 186 -21.10 7.10 -12.34
CA VAL A 186 -22.23 8.05 -12.44
C VAL A 186 -22.51 8.29 -13.91
N ARG A 187 -23.70 7.98 -14.33
CA ARG A 187 -24.20 8.15 -15.70
C ARG A 187 -25.29 9.21 -15.75
N GLU A 188 -25.77 9.56 -16.93
CA GLU A 188 -26.82 10.55 -17.14
C GLU A 188 -28.08 10.25 -16.30
N ASP A 189 -28.48 9.00 -16.23
CA ASP A 189 -29.64 8.56 -15.44
C ASP A 189 -29.46 8.76 -13.93
N ASP A 190 -28.23 8.84 -13.46
CA ASP A 190 -27.89 9.05 -12.05
C ASP A 190 -27.82 10.54 -11.66
N ALA A 191 -27.96 11.47 -12.62
CA ALA A 191 -27.76 12.91 -12.41
C ALA A 191 -28.62 13.49 -11.28
N THR A 192 -29.84 12.97 -11.09
CA THR A 192 -30.74 13.38 -10.01
C THR A 192 -30.23 13.00 -8.61
N ASN A 193 -29.45 11.93 -8.51
CA ASN A 193 -28.91 11.40 -7.26
C ASN A 193 -27.46 11.87 -7.00
N LEU A 194 -26.86 12.63 -7.92
CA LEU A 194 -25.46 13.03 -7.84
C LEU A 194 -25.12 13.71 -6.51
N ASN A 195 -25.96 14.61 -6.02
CA ASN A 195 -25.71 15.31 -4.75
C ASN A 195 -25.61 14.33 -3.58
N GLN A 196 -26.52 13.37 -3.49
CA GLN A 196 -26.53 12.37 -2.42
C GLN A 196 -25.29 11.46 -2.49
N MET A 197 -24.86 11.11 -3.72
CA MET A 197 -23.64 10.33 -3.92
C MET A 197 -22.40 11.10 -3.46
N VAL A 198 -22.29 12.37 -3.85
CA VAL A 198 -21.18 13.24 -3.42
C VAL A 198 -21.17 13.44 -1.91
N GLU A 199 -22.33 13.69 -1.30
CA GLU A 199 -22.44 13.82 0.16
C GLU A 199 -22.06 12.52 0.89
N ALA A 200 -22.50 11.37 0.39
CA ALA A 200 -22.18 10.08 0.99
C ALA A 200 -20.68 9.78 0.98
N ILE A 201 -20.00 10.05 -0.14
CA ILE A 201 -18.55 9.85 -0.28
C ILE A 201 -17.78 10.93 0.51
N GLY A 202 -18.30 12.16 0.50
CA GLY A 202 -17.67 13.33 1.09
C GLY A 202 -17.74 13.41 2.62
N ARG A 203 -18.43 12.47 3.30
CA ARG A 203 -18.54 12.45 4.77
C ARG A 203 -17.16 12.42 5.42
N ASP A 204 -16.27 11.60 4.89
CA ASP A 204 -14.95 11.34 5.48
C ASP A 204 -13.83 12.14 4.80
N GLY A 205 -14.14 13.06 3.89
CA GLY A 205 -13.11 13.85 3.24
C GLY A 205 -13.47 14.41 1.86
N TYR A 206 -12.47 14.53 1.01
CA TYR A 206 -12.64 14.98 -0.36
C TYR A 206 -13.18 13.87 -1.27
N VAL A 207 -13.95 14.29 -2.27
CA VAL A 207 -14.45 13.45 -3.35
C VAL A 207 -13.57 13.63 -4.58
N ILE A 208 -13.17 12.53 -5.19
CA ILE A 208 -12.56 12.51 -6.51
C ILE A 208 -13.65 12.25 -7.52
N ALA A 209 -13.86 13.19 -8.44
CA ALA A 209 -14.63 12.97 -9.66
C ALA A 209 -13.65 12.86 -10.84
N GLN A 210 -13.76 11.78 -11.59
CA GLN A 210 -12.78 11.39 -12.58
C GLN A 210 -13.43 10.91 -13.86
N GLU A 211 -12.82 11.23 -14.99
CA GLU A 211 -13.17 10.72 -16.30
C GLU A 211 -13.35 9.19 -16.26
N TYR A 212 -14.45 8.73 -16.86
CA TYR A 212 -14.68 7.30 -17.05
C TYR A 212 -13.84 6.77 -18.22
N LEU A 213 -13.06 5.74 -17.96
CA LEU A 213 -12.25 5.07 -18.97
C LEU A 213 -12.93 3.74 -19.37
N PRO A 214 -13.57 3.64 -20.55
CA PRO A 214 -14.29 2.43 -20.96
C PRO A 214 -13.42 1.17 -20.95
N ALA A 215 -12.14 1.28 -21.34
CA ALA A 215 -11.20 0.19 -21.36
C ALA A 215 -10.91 -0.41 -19.97
N ALA A 216 -11.24 0.29 -18.86
CA ALA A 216 -11.09 -0.24 -17.52
C ALA A 216 -11.99 -1.47 -17.25
N SER A 217 -13.08 -1.64 -18.00
CA SER A 217 -13.91 -2.84 -17.96
C SER A 217 -13.19 -4.11 -18.40
N GLU A 218 -12.12 -3.97 -19.18
CA GLU A 218 -11.27 -5.09 -19.59
C GLU A 218 -10.23 -5.48 -18.52
N GLY A 219 -10.17 -4.74 -17.43
CA GLY A 219 -9.21 -4.90 -16.36
C GLY A 219 -8.02 -3.94 -16.44
N ASP A 220 -7.03 -4.17 -15.59
CA ASP A 220 -5.80 -3.40 -15.55
C ASP A 220 -4.55 -4.30 -15.55
N ILE A 221 -3.39 -3.70 -15.84
CA ILE A 221 -2.10 -4.38 -15.78
C ILE A 221 -1.33 -3.84 -14.59
N ARG A 222 -0.93 -4.74 -13.69
CA ARG A 222 0.02 -4.44 -12.62
C ARG A 222 1.43 -4.77 -13.08
N LEU A 223 2.27 -3.75 -13.19
CA LEU A 223 3.69 -3.87 -13.50
C LEU A 223 4.51 -3.67 -12.24
N PHE A 224 5.49 -4.55 -12.01
CA PHE A 224 6.46 -4.34 -10.93
C PHE A 224 7.63 -3.51 -11.43
N VAL A 225 8.00 -2.51 -10.63
CA VAL A 225 9.12 -1.60 -10.91
C VAL A 225 10.13 -1.74 -9.78
N MET A 226 11.41 -1.80 -10.12
CA MET A 226 12.52 -1.81 -9.17
C MET A 226 13.54 -0.77 -9.59
N ASN A 227 13.91 0.11 -8.69
CA ASN A 227 14.87 1.20 -8.94
C ASN A 227 14.54 2.01 -10.20
N GLY A 228 13.26 2.39 -10.35
CA GLY A 228 12.77 3.18 -11.48
C GLY A 228 12.64 2.43 -12.82
N GLN A 229 12.95 1.13 -12.86
CA GLN A 229 12.89 0.33 -14.08
C GLN A 229 11.89 -0.82 -13.94
N ALA A 230 11.21 -1.15 -15.06
CA ALA A 230 10.32 -2.30 -15.11
C ALA A 230 11.10 -3.59 -14.84
N LEU A 231 10.67 -4.33 -13.81
CA LEU A 231 11.33 -5.57 -13.41
C LEU A 231 11.21 -6.63 -14.50
N GLN A 232 12.34 -7.22 -14.86
CA GLN A 232 12.40 -8.32 -15.86
C GLN A 232 13.09 -9.55 -15.28
N HIS A 233 12.65 -10.72 -15.72
CA HIS A 233 13.31 -11.99 -15.48
C HIS A 233 13.23 -12.85 -16.74
N ASN A 234 14.37 -13.35 -17.24
CA ASN A 234 14.48 -14.16 -18.44
C ASN A 234 13.76 -13.53 -19.67
N GLY A 235 13.94 -12.21 -19.86
CA GLY A 235 13.35 -11.46 -20.97
C GLY A 235 11.85 -11.19 -20.86
N LYS A 236 11.21 -11.56 -19.73
CA LYS A 236 9.78 -11.29 -19.48
C LYS A 236 9.63 -10.23 -18.40
N TYR A 237 8.69 -9.32 -18.61
CA TYR A 237 8.32 -8.34 -17.59
C TYR A 237 7.55 -9.01 -16.44
N ALA A 238 7.86 -8.60 -15.21
CA ALA A 238 7.10 -8.98 -14.03
C ALA A 238 5.81 -8.17 -13.99
N ALA A 239 4.82 -8.64 -14.72
CA ALA A 239 3.51 -8.01 -14.83
C ALA A 239 2.41 -9.06 -14.86
N PHE A 240 1.21 -8.68 -14.41
CA PHE A 240 0.03 -9.50 -14.55
C PHE A 240 -1.22 -8.66 -14.78
N ARG A 241 -2.17 -9.21 -15.52
CA ARG A 241 -3.47 -8.60 -15.74
C ARG A 241 -4.39 -8.94 -14.58
N ARG A 242 -5.07 -7.93 -14.06
CA ARG A 242 -6.18 -8.09 -13.13
C ARG A 242 -7.48 -7.88 -13.90
N LYS A 243 -8.38 -8.81 -13.78
CA LYS A 243 -9.72 -8.73 -14.36
C LYS A 243 -10.70 -9.33 -13.39
N ASN A 244 -11.80 -8.62 -13.16
CA ASN A 244 -12.93 -9.20 -12.45
C ASN A 244 -13.80 -9.98 -13.45
N GLU A 245 -14.13 -11.22 -13.16
CA GLU A 245 -14.98 -12.07 -14.00
C GLU A 245 -16.48 -11.83 -13.75
N GLY A 246 -16.83 -11.01 -12.74
CA GLY A 246 -18.20 -10.66 -12.40
C GLY A 246 -18.70 -9.37 -13.05
N SER A 247 -19.90 -8.96 -12.68
CA SER A 247 -20.52 -7.69 -13.07
C SER A 247 -19.95 -6.47 -12.33
N ASP A 248 -18.99 -6.68 -11.43
CA ASP A 248 -18.35 -5.62 -10.67
C ASP A 248 -17.36 -4.85 -11.56
N ILE A 249 -17.43 -3.53 -11.50
CA ILE A 249 -16.55 -2.63 -12.27
C ILE A 249 -15.13 -2.54 -11.72
N ARG A 250 -14.90 -3.11 -10.54
CA ARG A 250 -13.62 -3.05 -9.84
C ARG A 250 -12.73 -4.22 -10.25
N SER A 251 -11.53 -3.94 -10.73
CA SER A 251 -10.57 -4.96 -11.18
C SER A 251 -9.84 -5.70 -10.06
N ASN A 252 -10.01 -5.30 -8.81
CA ASN A 252 -9.24 -5.78 -7.66
C ASN A 252 -10.09 -6.24 -6.47
N VAL A 253 -11.28 -6.72 -6.76
CA VAL A 253 -12.20 -7.36 -5.80
C VAL A 253 -12.11 -8.87 -5.95
#